data_550ca9432acea37e927f7f9514eeeead
#
_entry.id   550ca9432acea37e927f7f9514eeeead
#
_cell.length_a   1.000
_cell.length_b   1.000
_cell.length_c   1.000
_cell.angle_alpha   90.00
_cell.angle_beta   90.00
_cell.angle_gamma   90.00
#
_symmetry.space_group_name_H-M   'P 1'
#
loop_
_entity.id
_entity.type
_entity.pdbx_description
1 polymer ?
#
loop_
_entity_poly.entity_id
_entity_poly.type
_entity_poly.pdbx_seq_one_letter_code
_entity_poly.pdbx_strand_id
1 'polypeptide(L)'
;RHEAGNPIRFQGQYHDDETGLHYNRHRYYDPTSGRYVSKDPIGVEGGLNVYQYAVSPVQWIDPLGLSGTLAGRLADKAQSLPASQRPNTVAVIVSKDGRIVVGRNQGGITNPEVQGALKDIPPNEFDAQCAEVNAISRARNKGINLTGATISVANVRGRNSTSGVHGIDKVPCSVCNHLLRKLDMNLVRRCGHHE
;
A
#
# COMPACT_ATOMS: atom_id res chain seq x y z
N ARG A 1 20.48 29.29 30.54
CA ARG A 1 19.44 29.39 29.48
C ARG A 1 19.68 28.25 28.51
N HIS A 2 18.84 27.20 28.58
CA HIS A 2 18.82 26.20 27.51
C HIS A 2 18.28 26.91 26.28
N GLU A 3 19.09 27.09 25.24
CA GLU A 3 18.59 27.44 23.92
C GLU A 3 17.71 26.25 23.48
N ALA A 4 16.42 26.49 23.36
CA ALA A 4 15.53 25.51 22.78
C ALA A 4 15.93 25.31 21.33
N GLY A 5 16.70 24.27 21.05
CA GLY A 5 17.06 23.88 19.70
C GLY A 5 15.81 23.61 18.87
N ASN A 6 15.89 23.83 17.55
CA ASN A 6 14.78 23.48 16.66
C ASN A 6 14.53 21.95 16.70
N PRO A 7 13.38 21.47 17.18
CA PRO A 7 13.09 20.04 17.30
C PRO A 7 12.68 19.40 15.98
N ILE A 8 12.44 20.18 14.92
CA ILE A 8 12.04 19.64 13.60
C ILE A 8 13.21 18.93 12.96
N ARG A 9 12.97 17.74 12.40
CA ARG A 9 13.96 16.92 11.68
C ARG A 9 13.51 16.71 10.23
N PHE A 10 13.40 15.48 9.73
CA PHE A 10 12.75 15.21 8.44
C PHE A 10 11.26 15.55 8.51
N GLN A 11 10.60 15.60 7.34
CA GLN A 11 9.18 15.88 7.26
C GLN A 11 8.37 14.87 8.10
N GLY A 12 7.62 15.38 9.05
CA GLY A 12 6.84 14.57 10.01
C GLY A 12 7.63 14.06 11.21
N GLN A 13 8.91 14.45 11.37
CA GLN A 13 9.74 14.08 12.51
C GLN A 13 9.88 15.23 13.52
N TYR A 14 9.81 14.86 14.78
CA TYR A 14 10.04 15.73 15.92
C TYR A 14 11.10 15.10 16.83
N HIS A 15 12.16 15.86 17.14
CA HIS A 15 13.21 15.38 18.02
C HIS A 15 12.71 15.29 19.46
N ASP A 16 12.96 14.17 20.08
CA ASP A 16 12.73 13.93 21.50
C ASP A 16 14.05 14.07 22.24
N ASP A 17 14.19 15.18 22.99
CA ASP A 17 15.41 15.52 23.71
C ASP A 17 15.73 14.54 24.86
N GLU A 18 14.72 13.81 25.39
CA GLU A 18 14.89 12.85 26.46
C GLU A 18 15.54 11.56 25.99
N THR A 19 15.14 11.09 24.80
CA THR A 19 15.59 9.81 24.25
C THR A 19 16.63 9.94 23.14
N GLY A 20 16.76 11.12 22.54
CA GLY A 20 17.58 11.35 21.35
C GLY A 20 16.98 10.77 20.06
N LEU A 21 15.77 10.22 20.14
CA LEU A 21 15.06 9.64 19.01
C LEU A 21 14.24 10.69 18.26
N HIS A 22 13.76 10.35 17.07
CA HIS A 22 12.85 11.19 16.30
C HIS A 22 11.44 10.59 16.31
N TYR A 23 10.47 11.31 16.85
CA TYR A 23 9.07 10.89 16.88
C TYR A 23 8.42 11.07 15.52
N ASN A 24 7.86 9.98 14.98
CA ASN A 24 7.12 9.91 13.70
C ASN A 24 5.70 9.40 13.94
N ARG A 25 4.88 10.09 14.71
CA ARG A 25 3.48 9.76 14.99
C ARG A 25 3.20 8.31 15.46
N HIS A 26 3.55 7.29 14.67
CA HIS A 26 3.31 5.87 15.00
C HIS A 26 4.56 5.12 15.43
N ARG A 27 5.75 5.66 15.18
CA ARG A 27 7.04 5.04 15.53
C ARG A 27 8.07 6.08 15.94
N TYR A 28 9.08 5.61 16.66
CA TYR A 28 10.30 6.36 16.91
C TYR A 28 11.40 5.92 15.94
N TYR A 29 12.03 6.88 15.31
CA TYR A 29 13.17 6.67 14.42
C TYR A 29 14.46 6.93 15.18
N ASP A 30 15.41 6.00 15.07
CA ASP A 30 16.74 6.13 15.63
C ASP A 30 17.70 6.68 14.56
N PRO A 31 18.16 7.95 14.70
CA PRO A 31 19.07 8.55 13.73
C PRO A 31 20.45 7.89 13.70
N THR A 32 20.85 7.18 14.78
CA THR A 32 22.13 6.50 14.87
C THR A 32 22.17 5.24 14.03
N SER A 33 21.10 4.43 14.11
CA SER A 33 20.98 3.18 13.35
C SER A 33 20.29 3.34 12.00
N GLY A 34 19.68 4.51 11.72
CA GLY A 34 19.02 4.80 10.45
C GLY A 34 17.71 4.04 10.23
N ARG A 35 17.03 3.62 11.30
CA ARG A 35 15.80 2.79 11.24
C ARG A 35 14.84 3.11 12.38
N TYR A 36 13.62 2.60 12.27
CA TYR A 36 12.67 2.62 13.38
C TYR A 36 13.08 1.66 14.50
N VAL A 37 12.80 2.03 15.76
CA VAL A 37 13.09 1.20 16.94
C VAL A 37 12.05 0.11 17.16
N SER A 38 10.84 0.27 16.59
CA SER A 38 9.76 -0.72 16.65
C SER A 38 9.39 -1.23 15.27
N LYS A 39 8.78 -2.42 15.23
CA LYS A 39 8.21 -2.97 14.00
C LYS A 39 7.12 -2.03 13.46
N ASP A 40 6.97 -2.03 12.12
CA ASP A 40 5.87 -1.32 11.49
C ASP A 40 4.52 -1.82 12.01
N PRO A 41 3.62 -0.95 12.50
CA PRO A 41 2.29 -1.35 12.94
C PRO A 41 1.46 -2.04 11.85
N ILE A 42 1.74 -1.72 10.57
CA ILE A 42 1.12 -2.40 9.42
C ILE A 42 1.93 -3.63 8.96
N GLY A 43 2.95 -4.01 9.71
CA GLY A 43 3.75 -5.22 9.47
C GLY A 43 4.44 -5.21 8.11
N VAL A 44 4.46 -6.38 7.45
CA VAL A 44 5.08 -6.55 6.12
C VAL A 44 4.36 -5.78 5.00
N GLU A 45 3.17 -5.26 5.25
CA GLU A 45 2.44 -4.35 4.36
C GLU A 45 3.21 -3.04 4.13
N GLY A 46 3.92 -2.56 5.16
CA GLY A 46 4.85 -1.43 5.08
C GLY A 46 6.17 -1.77 4.37
N GLY A 47 6.44 -3.04 4.10
CA GLY A 47 7.63 -3.56 3.44
C GLY A 47 8.23 -4.78 4.13
N LEU A 48 9.07 -5.53 3.41
CA LEU A 48 9.73 -6.72 3.96
C LEU A 48 10.62 -6.40 5.18
N ASN A 49 11.27 -5.24 5.17
CA ASN A 49 12.01 -4.75 6.33
C ASN A 49 11.09 -3.87 7.18
N VAL A 50 10.46 -4.48 8.18
CA VAL A 50 9.48 -3.81 9.07
C VAL A 50 10.08 -2.71 9.95
N TYR A 51 11.40 -2.53 9.98
CA TYR A 51 12.09 -1.46 10.71
C TYR A 51 12.57 -0.32 9.80
N GLN A 52 12.39 -0.42 8.49
CA GLN A 52 12.88 0.54 7.53
C GLN A 52 12.10 1.87 7.62
N TYR A 53 12.83 3.01 7.57
CA TYR A 53 12.22 4.35 7.49
C TYR A 53 11.59 4.57 6.11
N ALA A 54 12.37 4.44 5.05
CA ALA A 54 11.92 4.58 3.66
C ALA A 54 12.85 3.78 2.74
N VAL A 55 12.40 3.51 1.50
CA VAL A 55 13.21 2.80 0.50
C VAL A 55 14.48 3.57 0.15
N SER A 56 14.39 4.89 0.12
CA SER A 56 15.50 5.82 -0.09
C SER A 56 15.21 7.10 0.69
N PRO A 57 15.86 7.35 1.82
CA PRO A 57 15.62 8.54 2.65
C PRO A 57 15.92 9.87 1.91
N VAL A 58 16.69 9.81 0.82
CA VAL A 58 17.01 10.98 -0.01
C VAL A 58 15.86 11.36 -0.97
N GLN A 59 15.01 10.39 -1.34
CA GLN A 59 13.94 10.57 -2.31
C GLN A 59 12.53 10.43 -1.70
N TRP A 60 12.43 9.85 -0.53
CA TRP A 60 11.17 9.48 0.11
C TRP A 60 11.16 9.89 1.58
N ILE A 61 9.99 10.27 2.04
CA ILE A 61 9.72 10.59 3.44
C ILE A 61 8.64 9.66 3.97
N ASP A 62 8.69 9.39 5.29
CA ASP A 62 7.66 8.64 6.01
C ASP A 62 7.07 9.51 7.14
N PRO A 63 6.18 10.47 6.85
CA PRO A 63 5.69 11.44 7.83
C PRO A 63 4.88 10.82 8.95
N LEU A 64 4.36 9.60 8.74
CA LEU A 64 3.49 8.92 9.69
C LEU A 64 4.22 7.84 10.50
N GLY A 65 5.43 7.47 10.12
CA GLY A 65 6.09 6.30 10.68
C GLY A 65 5.41 4.98 10.24
N LEU A 66 4.80 5.00 9.07
CA LEU A 66 4.19 3.86 8.40
C LEU A 66 4.77 3.84 7.00
N SER A 67 5.88 3.15 6.80
CA SER A 67 6.51 3.07 5.47
C SER A 67 5.45 2.62 4.46
N GLY A 68 5.36 3.33 3.34
CA GLY A 68 4.24 3.24 2.40
C GLY A 68 3.87 1.82 1.99
N THR A 69 2.57 1.55 1.80
CA THR A 69 2.05 0.23 1.45
C THR A 69 2.84 -0.42 0.31
N LEU A 70 2.92 -1.75 0.27
CA LEU A 70 3.55 -2.47 -0.84
C LEU A 70 2.97 -2.06 -2.19
N ALA A 71 1.66 -1.77 -2.24
CA ALA A 71 1.02 -1.26 -3.44
C ALA A 71 1.56 0.12 -3.83
N GLY A 72 1.78 1.04 -2.88
CA GLY A 72 2.40 2.34 -3.13
C GLY A 72 3.79 2.21 -3.75
N ARG A 73 4.66 1.37 -3.17
CA ARG A 73 6.02 1.11 -3.70
C ARG A 73 6.01 0.52 -5.11
N LEU A 74 5.08 -0.39 -5.37
CA LEU A 74 4.93 -0.94 -6.72
C LEU A 74 4.36 0.08 -7.69
N ALA A 75 3.51 1.00 -7.24
CA ALA A 75 3.06 2.13 -8.05
C ALA A 75 4.25 3.01 -8.46
N ASP A 76 5.16 3.31 -7.53
CA ASP A 76 6.36 4.10 -7.81
C ASP A 76 7.26 3.42 -8.85
N LYS A 77 7.50 2.12 -8.68
CA LYS A 77 8.25 1.34 -9.66
C LYS A 77 7.55 1.30 -11.02
N ALA A 78 6.23 1.20 -11.03
CA ALA A 78 5.44 1.20 -12.25
C ALA A 78 5.39 2.58 -12.93
N GLN A 79 5.60 3.67 -12.21
CA GLN A 79 5.64 5.03 -12.77
C GLN A 79 6.75 5.20 -13.80
N SER A 80 7.88 4.51 -13.63
CA SER A 80 9.02 4.56 -14.55
C SER A 80 8.82 3.76 -15.85
N LEU A 81 7.76 2.95 -15.93
CA LEU A 81 7.46 2.18 -17.15
C LEU A 81 6.96 3.11 -18.27
N PRO A 82 7.19 2.71 -19.54
CA PRO A 82 6.56 3.36 -20.69
C PRO A 82 5.03 3.44 -20.52
N ALA A 83 4.41 4.49 -21.04
CA ALA A 83 2.98 4.74 -20.87
C ALA A 83 2.10 3.55 -21.32
N SER A 84 2.50 2.85 -22.40
CA SER A 84 1.82 1.66 -22.92
C SER A 84 1.87 0.43 -22.00
N GLN A 85 2.84 0.38 -21.08
CA GLN A 85 3.04 -0.73 -20.14
C GLN A 85 2.66 -0.37 -18.70
N ARG A 86 2.34 0.90 -18.46
CA ARG A 86 2.05 1.42 -17.14
C ARG A 86 0.59 1.09 -16.77
N PRO A 87 0.36 0.30 -15.71
CA PRO A 87 -0.99 0.11 -15.18
C PRO A 87 -1.49 1.43 -14.56
N ASN A 88 -2.79 1.65 -14.53
CA ASN A 88 -3.38 2.80 -13.82
C ASN A 88 -3.51 2.55 -12.32
N THR A 89 -3.49 1.29 -11.92
CA THR A 89 -3.65 0.87 -10.52
C THR A 89 -2.90 -0.44 -10.30
N VAL A 90 -2.30 -0.57 -9.14
CA VAL A 90 -1.72 -1.83 -8.64
C VAL A 90 -2.39 -2.21 -7.34
N ALA A 91 -2.59 -3.51 -7.13
CA ALA A 91 -3.08 -4.10 -5.88
C ALA A 91 -2.09 -5.14 -5.39
N VAL A 92 -1.91 -5.23 -4.09
CA VAL A 92 -1.04 -6.23 -3.46
C VAL A 92 -1.83 -6.95 -2.40
N ILE A 93 -1.86 -8.27 -2.48
CA ILE A 93 -2.40 -9.15 -1.45
C ILE A 93 -1.25 -9.77 -0.69
N VAL A 94 -1.34 -9.75 0.64
CA VAL A 94 -0.48 -10.50 1.54
C VAL A 94 -1.35 -11.48 2.32
N SER A 95 -1.13 -12.75 2.12
CA SER A 95 -1.84 -13.81 2.84
C SER A 95 -1.30 -13.99 4.27
N LYS A 96 -2.06 -14.63 5.14
CA LYS A 96 -1.63 -14.87 6.54
C LYS A 96 -0.32 -15.66 6.64
N ASP A 97 -0.02 -16.49 5.66
CA ASP A 97 1.24 -17.24 5.57
C ASP A 97 2.39 -16.45 4.89
N GLY A 98 2.18 -15.15 4.64
CA GLY A 98 3.20 -14.24 4.11
C GLY A 98 3.40 -14.27 2.60
N ARG A 99 2.59 -15.05 1.85
CA ARG A 99 2.69 -15.05 0.38
C ARG A 99 2.15 -13.76 -0.22
N ILE A 100 2.87 -13.21 -1.18
CA ILE A 100 2.55 -11.93 -1.82
C ILE A 100 2.06 -12.17 -3.25
N VAL A 101 0.94 -11.53 -3.61
CA VAL A 101 0.39 -11.54 -4.96
C VAL A 101 0.11 -10.12 -5.43
N VAL A 102 0.59 -9.80 -6.61
CA VAL A 102 0.39 -8.48 -7.24
C VAL A 102 -0.64 -8.60 -8.35
N GLY A 103 -1.62 -7.70 -8.33
CA GLY A 103 -2.57 -7.47 -9.40
C GLY A 103 -2.37 -6.11 -10.05
N ARG A 104 -2.83 -6.00 -11.29
CA ARG A 104 -2.81 -4.76 -12.07
C ARG A 104 -4.17 -4.61 -12.74
N ASN A 105 -4.67 -3.38 -12.88
CA ASN A 105 -5.78 -3.19 -13.79
C ASN A 105 -5.36 -3.62 -15.20
N GLN A 106 -6.28 -4.08 -16.02
CA GLN A 106 -6.02 -4.70 -17.33
C GLN A 106 -5.36 -6.11 -17.28
N GLY A 107 -5.18 -6.69 -16.08
CA GLY A 107 -4.54 -8.00 -15.93
C GLY A 107 -5.44 -9.21 -16.23
N GLY A 108 -6.73 -8.97 -16.50
CA GLY A 108 -7.73 -10.03 -16.75
C GLY A 108 -8.10 -10.85 -15.49
N ILE A 109 -9.15 -11.64 -15.62
CA ILE A 109 -9.65 -12.54 -14.57
C ILE A 109 -9.64 -13.95 -15.16
N THR A 110 -8.73 -14.78 -14.68
CA THR A 110 -8.52 -16.12 -15.21
C THR A 110 -9.04 -17.23 -14.28
N ASN A 111 -9.39 -16.91 -13.04
CA ASN A 111 -9.92 -17.88 -12.08
C ASN A 111 -11.44 -18.03 -12.24
N PRO A 112 -11.97 -19.26 -12.47
CA PRO A 112 -13.39 -19.49 -12.69
C PRO A 112 -14.27 -19.15 -11.47
N GLU A 113 -13.80 -19.38 -10.25
CA GLU A 113 -14.55 -19.06 -9.03
C GLU A 113 -14.75 -17.55 -8.89
N VAL A 114 -13.69 -16.76 -9.20
CA VAL A 114 -13.76 -15.31 -9.18
C VAL A 114 -14.68 -14.78 -10.26
N GLN A 115 -14.63 -15.36 -11.47
CA GLN A 115 -15.55 -15.03 -12.56
C GLN A 115 -17.00 -15.33 -12.17
N GLY A 116 -17.26 -16.48 -11.53
CA GLY A 116 -18.57 -16.85 -11.00
C GLY A 116 -19.06 -15.87 -9.95
N ALA A 117 -18.21 -15.54 -8.96
CA ALA A 117 -18.55 -14.61 -7.90
C ALA A 117 -18.89 -13.19 -8.39
N LEU A 118 -18.35 -12.78 -9.51
CA LEU A 118 -18.63 -11.47 -10.12
C LEU A 118 -19.97 -11.43 -10.87
N LYS A 119 -20.47 -12.56 -11.35
CA LYS A 119 -21.77 -12.62 -12.05
C LYS A 119 -22.95 -12.27 -11.13
N ASP A 120 -22.79 -12.50 -9.83
CA ASP A 120 -23.80 -12.23 -8.81
C ASP A 120 -23.77 -10.76 -8.33
N ILE A 121 -22.82 -9.95 -8.81
CA ILE A 121 -22.66 -8.55 -8.40
C ILE A 121 -23.13 -7.65 -9.54
N PRO A 122 -23.98 -6.64 -9.27
CA PRO A 122 -24.39 -5.70 -10.28
C PRO A 122 -23.18 -5.07 -10.98
N PRO A 123 -23.13 -5.03 -12.32
CA PRO A 123 -22.02 -4.44 -13.07
C PRO A 123 -21.89 -2.94 -12.72
N ASN A 124 -20.67 -2.46 -12.72
CA ASN A 124 -20.37 -1.05 -12.64
C ASN A 124 -19.53 -0.63 -13.86
N GLU A 125 -19.27 0.66 -14.00
CA GLU A 125 -18.49 1.24 -15.10
C GLU A 125 -17.07 0.68 -15.26
N PHE A 126 -16.56 -0.09 -14.29
CA PHE A 126 -15.19 -0.63 -14.30
C PHE A 126 -15.13 -2.10 -14.74
N ASP A 127 -16.25 -2.76 -15.05
CA ASP A 127 -16.36 -4.12 -15.60
C ASP A 127 -15.31 -5.12 -15.08
N ALA A 128 -15.12 -5.19 -13.77
CA ALA A 128 -14.21 -6.12 -13.12
C ALA A 128 -12.72 -6.03 -13.57
N GLN A 129 -12.32 -5.00 -14.29
CA GLN A 129 -10.92 -4.78 -14.72
C GLN A 129 -10.06 -4.17 -13.62
N CYS A 130 -10.52 -4.20 -12.37
CA CYS A 130 -9.81 -3.66 -11.24
C CYS A 130 -8.57 -4.48 -10.90
N ALA A 131 -7.53 -3.80 -10.41
CA ALA A 131 -6.29 -4.46 -9.96
C ALA A 131 -6.53 -5.45 -8.82
N GLU A 132 -7.50 -5.16 -7.95
CA GLU A 132 -7.92 -6.01 -6.82
C GLU A 132 -8.45 -7.35 -7.31
N VAL A 133 -9.38 -7.32 -8.27
CA VAL A 133 -9.98 -8.54 -8.83
C VAL A 133 -8.92 -9.38 -9.55
N ASN A 134 -8.01 -8.75 -10.27
CA ASN A 134 -6.88 -9.44 -10.88
C ASN A 134 -5.96 -10.09 -9.83
N ALA A 135 -5.65 -9.39 -8.73
CA ALA A 135 -4.84 -9.93 -7.64
C ALA A 135 -5.51 -11.14 -7.00
N ILE A 136 -6.82 -11.06 -6.71
CA ILE A 136 -7.63 -12.15 -6.14
C ILE A 136 -7.64 -13.36 -7.08
N SER A 137 -7.90 -13.15 -8.37
CA SER A 137 -7.89 -14.20 -9.38
C SER A 137 -6.53 -14.93 -9.44
N ARG A 138 -5.43 -14.18 -9.42
CA ARG A 138 -4.08 -14.74 -9.42
C ARG A 138 -3.76 -15.50 -8.13
N ALA A 139 -4.23 -15.01 -6.99
CA ALA A 139 -4.03 -15.66 -5.70
C ALA A 139 -4.77 -17.01 -5.64
N ARG A 140 -6.03 -17.03 -6.10
CA ARG A 140 -6.83 -18.27 -6.20
C ARG A 140 -6.20 -19.29 -7.14
N ASN A 141 -5.71 -18.87 -8.30
CA ASN A 141 -5.00 -19.77 -9.23
C ASN A 141 -3.74 -20.38 -8.62
N LYS A 142 -3.14 -19.73 -7.63
CA LYS A 142 -1.99 -20.25 -6.87
C LYS A 142 -2.37 -21.05 -5.62
N GLY A 143 -3.66 -21.32 -5.40
CA GLY A 143 -4.15 -22.02 -4.22
C GLY A 143 -3.89 -21.28 -2.91
N ILE A 144 -3.88 -19.93 -2.94
CA ILE A 144 -3.65 -19.12 -1.76
C ILE A 144 -4.98 -18.93 -1.01
N ASN A 145 -4.98 -19.22 0.30
CA ASN A 145 -6.10 -18.90 1.15
C ASN A 145 -6.16 -17.38 1.37
N LEU A 146 -7.31 -16.78 1.06
CA LEU A 146 -7.55 -15.35 1.17
C LEU A 146 -8.24 -14.93 2.47
N THR A 147 -8.74 -15.87 3.26
CA THR A 147 -9.41 -15.56 4.53
C THR A 147 -8.47 -14.85 5.50
N GLY A 148 -8.83 -13.64 5.88
CA GLY A 148 -8.03 -12.77 6.73
C GLY A 148 -6.73 -12.26 6.06
N ALA A 149 -6.58 -12.46 4.75
CA ALA A 149 -5.50 -11.82 4.00
C ALA A 149 -5.70 -10.31 3.95
N THR A 150 -4.62 -9.57 3.78
CA THR A 150 -4.66 -8.12 3.61
C THR A 150 -4.50 -7.74 2.15
N ILE A 151 -5.14 -6.64 1.74
CA ILE A 151 -4.97 -6.06 0.42
C ILE A 151 -4.72 -4.56 0.52
N SER A 152 -3.73 -4.08 -0.21
CA SER A 152 -3.45 -2.66 -0.41
C SER A 152 -3.55 -2.31 -1.89
N VAL A 153 -4.02 -1.09 -2.20
CA VAL A 153 -4.26 -0.64 -3.57
C VAL A 153 -3.71 0.75 -3.75
N ALA A 154 -3.00 1.01 -4.83
CA ALA A 154 -2.43 2.32 -5.09
C ALA A 154 -2.60 2.76 -6.55
N ASN A 155 -2.83 4.05 -6.74
CA ASN A 155 -2.89 4.68 -8.05
C ASN A 155 -1.48 4.79 -8.68
N VAL A 156 -1.37 4.45 -9.95
CA VAL A 156 -0.18 4.72 -10.76
C VAL A 156 -0.50 5.86 -11.73
N ARG A 157 0.26 6.94 -11.63
CA ARG A 157 0.09 8.11 -12.50
C ARG A 157 1.43 8.50 -13.12
N GLY A 158 1.42 8.93 -14.36
CA GLY A 158 2.61 9.50 -15.00
C GLY A 158 3.04 10.80 -14.30
N ARG A 159 4.30 11.19 -14.43
CA ARG A 159 4.84 12.42 -13.81
C ARG A 159 4.06 13.69 -14.19
N ASN A 160 3.49 13.73 -15.38
CA ASN A 160 2.72 14.87 -15.93
C ASN A 160 1.21 14.61 -15.92
N SER A 161 0.72 13.65 -15.13
CA SER A 161 -0.71 13.33 -15.09
C SER A 161 -1.49 14.42 -14.34
N THR A 162 -2.56 14.89 -14.93
CA THR A 162 -3.53 15.80 -14.31
C THR A 162 -4.67 15.04 -13.61
N SER A 163 -4.74 13.72 -13.78
CA SER A 163 -5.82 12.89 -13.25
C SER A 163 -5.38 12.16 -11.96
N GLY A 164 -5.71 12.74 -10.82
CA GLY A 164 -5.46 12.14 -9.51
C GLY A 164 -3.99 12.15 -9.08
N VAL A 165 -3.73 11.72 -7.85
CA VAL A 165 -2.39 11.73 -7.24
C VAL A 165 -1.75 10.35 -7.34
N HIS A 166 -0.46 10.33 -7.70
CA HIS A 166 0.34 9.10 -7.79
C HIS A 166 0.64 8.53 -6.39
N GLY A 167 0.66 7.20 -6.29
CA GLY A 167 1.03 6.50 -5.06
C GLY A 167 0.02 6.60 -3.91
N ILE A 168 -1.09 7.33 -4.07
CA ILE A 168 -2.16 7.42 -3.07
C ILE A 168 -2.95 6.10 -3.07
N ASP A 169 -3.35 5.70 -1.86
CA ASP A 169 -4.22 4.56 -1.66
C ASP A 169 -5.56 4.78 -2.37
N LYS A 170 -5.95 3.82 -3.17
CA LYS A 170 -7.21 3.86 -3.89
C LYS A 170 -8.30 3.18 -3.09
N VAL A 171 -9.46 3.81 -2.99
CA VAL A 171 -10.66 3.18 -2.45
C VAL A 171 -11.15 2.14 -3.45
N PRO A 172 -11.35 0.87 -3.05
CA PRO A 172 -11.96 -0.12 -3.91
C PRO A 172 -13.36 0.30 -4.36
N CYS A 173 -13.72 0.00 -5.59
CA CYS A 173 -15.07 0.22 -6.09
C CYS A 173 -16.09 -0.71 -5.38
N SER A 174 -17.39 -0.47 -5.61
CA SER A 174 -18.46 -1.28 -4.97
C SER A 174 -18.29 -2.78 -5.21
N VAL A 175 -17.94 -3.19 -6.43
CA VAL A 175 -17.70 -4.59 -6.81
C VAL A 175 -16.52 -5.16 -6.03
N CYS A 176 -15.39 -4.45 -5.98
CA CYS A 176 -14.22 -4.89 -5.22
C CYS A 176 -14.52 -5.00 -3.73
N ASN A 177 -15.21 -4.01 -3.14
CA ASN A 177 -15.60 -4.05 -1.72
C ASN A 177 -16.50 -5.24 -1.40
N HIS A 178 -17.47 -5.56 -2.27
CA HIS A 178 -18.32 -6.72 -2.09
C HIS A 178 -17.49 -8.02 -2.11
N LEU A 179 -16.58 -8.14 -3.08
CA LEU A 179 -15.72 -9.32 -3.21
C LEU A 179 -14.77 -9.47 -2.01
N LEU A 180 -14.18 -8.39 -1.52
CA LEU A 180 -13.32 -8.40 -0.33
C LEU A 180 -14.06 -8.88 0.91
N ARG A 181 -15.29 -8.42 1.14
CA ARG A 181 -16.15 -8.87 2.25
C ARG A 181 -16.50 -10.35 2.12
N LYS A 182 -16.91 -10.80 0.93
CA LYS A 182 -17.25 -12.21 0.64
C LYS A 182 -16.07 -13.15 0.89
N LEU A 183 -14.84 -12.69 0.71
CA LEU A 183 -13.61 -13.45 0.90
C LEU A 183 -12.97 -13.25 2.28
N ASP A 184 -13.59 -12.47 3.17
CA ASP A 184 -13.08 -12.14 4.50
C ASP A 184 -11.66 -11.56 4.44
N MET A 185 -11.45 -10.60 3.54
CA MET A 185 -10.17 -9.90 3.36
C MET A 185 -10.18 -8.53 4.02
N ASN A 186 -9.02 -8.10 4.50
CA ASN A 186 -8.82 -6.81 5.14
C ASN A 186 -8.19 -5.80 4.17
N LEU A 187 -8.83 -4.64 4.00
CA LEU A 187 -8.27 -3.53 3.24
C LEU A 187 -7.31 -2.73 4.12
N VAL A 188 -6.06 -2.62 3.69
CA VAL A 188 -5.05 -1.78 4.35
C VAL A 188 -4.95 -0.45 3.61
N ARG A 189 -5.09 0.64 4.36
CA ARG A 189 -4.90 2.02 3.89
C ARG A 189 -3.86 2.71 4.77
N ARG A 190 -3.16 3.69 4.22
CA ARG A 190 -2.35 4.61 5.03
C ARG A 190 -3.26 5.35 6.00
N CYS A 191 -2.92 5.34 7.28
CA CYS A 191 -3.61 6.17 8.25
C CYS A 191 -3.37 7.66 7.91
N GLY A 192 -4.42 8.42 7.60
CA GLY A 192 -4.28 9.87 7.40
C GLY A 192 -5.19 10.53 6.36
N HIS A 193 -5.95 9.77 5.59
CA HIS A 193 -7.03 10.33 4.78
C HIS A 193 -8.37 9.99 5.44
N HIS A 194 -8.76 10.83 6.40
CA HIS A 194 -10.17 11.01 6.72
C HIS A 194 -10.71 12.00 5.68
N GLU A 195 -11.77 11.59 4.98
CA GLU A 195 -12.65 12.48 4.24
C GLU A 195 -13.21 13.56 5.16
#